data_6b05ad35c0c8b1b268bfe95ff38d78a2
#
_entry.id   6b05ad35c0c8b1b268bfe95ff38d78a2
#
_cell.length_a   1.000
_cell.length_b   1.000
_cell.length_c   1.000
_cell.angle_alpha   90.00
_cell.angle_beta   90.00
_cell.angle_gamma   90.00
#
_symmetry.space_group_name_H-M   'P 1'
#
loop_
_entity.id
_entity.type
_entity.pdbx_description
1 polymer ?
#
loop_
_entity_poly.entity_id
_entity_poly.type
_entity_poly.pdbx_seq_one_letter_code
_entity_poly.pdbx_strand_id
1 'polypeptide(L)'
;SVLCPQLVDTNMLKTSELPSDDHPLMKDGILSAEQVADDTVEGIKKEEFLILPHQHVLRYIQGKTQDYDRWIAGTRKLVLK
;
A
#
# COMPACT_ATOMS: atom_id res chain seq x y z
N SER A 1 14.33 -2.92 8.96
CA SER A 1 12.89 -2.81 8.65
C SER A 1 12.67 -2.44 7.20
N VAL A 2 11.55 -2.87 6.67
CA VAL A 2 11.11 -2.53 5.32
C VAL A 2 9.79 -1.79 5.42
N LEU A 3 9.72 -0.58 4.86
CA LEU A 3 8.50 0.21 4.81
C LEU A 3 7.77 -0.08 3.49
N CYS A 4 6.52 -0.48 3.57
CA CYS A 4 5.70 -0.87 2.41
C CYS A 4 4.41 -0.04 2.34
N PRO A 5 4.50 1.25 1.96
CA PRO A 5 3.32 2.10 1.86
C PRO A 5 2.59 1.88 0.52
N GLN A 6 1.32 2.29 0.49
CA GLN A 6 0.59 2.48 -0.76
C GLN A 6 0.54 3.98 -1.05
N LEU A 7 -0.62 4.54 -1.35
CA LEU A 7 -0.71 5.97 -1.65
C LEU A 7 -0.52 6.82 -0.39
N VAL A 8 0.40 7.77 -0.48
CA VAL A 8 0.71 8.72 0.60
C VAL A 8 0.58 10.14 0.06
N ASP A 9 -0.07 11.01 0.82
CA ASP A 9 -0.25 12.41 0.43
C ASP A 9 1.08 13.16 0.55
N THR A 10 1.79 13.25 -0.55
CA THR A 10 3.10 13.90 -0.65
C THR A 10 3.08 14.92 -1.80
N ASN A 11 4.15 15.72 -1.89
CA ASN A 11 4.29 16.67 -2.99
C ASN A 11 4.33 15.98 -4.36
N MET A 12 4.79 14.74 -4.41
CA MET A 12 4.80 13.96 -5.64
C MET A 12 3.39 13.77 -6.19
N LEU A 13 2.40 13.51 -5.31
CA LEU A 13 1.01 13.36 -5.73
C LEU A 13 0.42 14.67 -6.24
N LYS A 14 0.86 15.80 -5.71
CA LYS A 14 0.37 17.13 -6.14
C LYS A 14 0.81 17.48 -7.55
N THR A 15 1.90 16.91 -8.02
CA THR A 15 2.44 17.15 -9.35
C THR A 15 2.05 16.08 -10.37
N SER A 16 1.44 14.99 -9.93
CA SER A 16 1.01 13.87 -10.76
C SER A 16 -0.51 13.86 -10.87
N GLU A 17 -1.01 13.27 -11.96
CA GLU A 17 -2.44 13.02 -12.07
C GLU A 17 -2.84 11.95 -11.06
N LEU A 18 -3.80 12.30 -10.19
CA LEU A 18 -4.34 11.34 -9.26
C LEU A 18 -5.30 10.40 -9.97
N PRO A 19 -5.31 9.11 -9.59
CA PRO A 19 -6.33 8.20 -10.09
C PRO A 19 -7.73 8.70 -9.71
N SER A 20 -8.74 8.34 -10.51
CA SER A 20 -10.12 8.65 -10.16
C SER A 20 -10.50 7.92 -8.87
N ASP A 21 -11.56 8.39 -8.21
CA ASP A 21 -12.05 7.75 -6.97
C ASP A 21 -12.40 6.28 -7.17
N ASP A 22 -12.75 5.89 -8.40
CA ASP A 22 -13.07 4.51 -8.74
C ASP A 22 -11.84 3.65 -9.00
N HIS A 23 -10.63 4.26 -9.05
CA HIS A 23 -9.42 3.52 -9.32
C HIS A 23 -9.11 2.57 -8.17
N PRO A 24 -8.68 1.31 -8.44
CA PRO A 24 -8.38 0.34 -7.39
C PRO A 24 -7.39 0.83 -6.33
N LEU A 25 -6.43 1.67 -6.73
CA LEU A 25 -5.44 2.22 -5.78
C LEU A 25 -6.07 3.14 -4.73
N MET A 26 -7.25 3.69 -5.00
CA MET A 26 -7.94 4.58 -4.06
C MET A 26 -8.77 3.83 -3.02
N LYS A 27 -8.99 2.53 -3.19
CA LYS A 27 -9.80 1.73 -2.27
C LYS A 27 -9.25 1.67 -0.86
N ASP A 28 -7.94 1.67 -0.74
CA ASP A 28 -7.26 1.53 0.56
C ASP A 28 -7.05 2.87 1.26
N GLY A 29 -7.42 3.96 0.57
CA GLY A 29 -7.28 5.30 1.11
C GLY A 29 -5.88 5.88 0.92
N ILE A 30 -5.78 7.16 1.20
CA ILE A 30 -4.51 7.89 1.14
C ILE A 30 -4.14 8.30 2.55
N LEU A 31 -2.95 7.90 3.00
CA LEU A 31 -2.44 8.28 4.31
C LEU A 31 -1.62 9.56 4.21
N SER A 32 -1.61 10.35 5.28
CA SER A 32 -0.76 11.53 5.36
C SER A 32 0.71 11.11 5.54
N ALA A 33 1.62 11.98 5.13
CA ALA A 33 3.05 11.73 5.32
C ALA A 33 3.40 11.60 6.80
N GLU A 34 2.75 12.37 7.67
CA GLU A 34 2.96 12.31 9.12
C GLU A 34 2.55 10.96 9.68
N GLN A 35 1.43 10.42 9.25
CA GLN A 35 0.96 9.11 9.72
C GLN A 35 1.95 8.00 9.33
N VAL A 36 2.45 8.04 8.09
CA VAL A 36 3.42 7.06 7.62
C VAL A 36 4.73 7.19 8.39
N ALA A 37 5.16 8.42 8.67
CA ALA A 37 6.37 8.67 9.46
C ALA A 37 6.22 8.13 10.89
N ASP A 38 5.07 8.38 11.53
CA ASP A 38 4.80 7.87 12.87
C ASP A 38 4.79 6.34 12.92
N ASP A 39 4.14 5.72 11.95
CA ASP A 39 4.11 4.26 11.83
C ASP A 39 5.50 3.68 11.62
N THR A 40 6.35 4.38 10.86
CA THR A 40 7.72 3.97 10.62
C THR A 40 8.53 4.00 11.91
N VAL A 41 8.43 5.09 12.69
CA VAL A 41 9.14 5.23 13.97
C VAL A 41 8.69 4.14 14.94
N GLU A 42 7.38 3.91 15.05
CA GLU A 42 6.85 2.86 15.92
C GLU A 42 7.33 1.48 15.52
N GLY A 43 7.32 1.19 14.21
CA GLY A 43 7.81 -0.09 13.71
C GLY A 43 9.28 -0.31 14.01
N ILE A 44 10.10 0.72 13.89
CA ILE A 44 11.53 0.65 14.22
C ILE A 44 11.71 0.41 15.73
N LYS A 45 10.95 1.11 16.57
CA LYS A 45 11.01 0.93 18.02
C LYS A 45 10.66 -0.49 18.45
N LYS A 46 9.69 -1.11 17.77
CA LYS A 46 9.26 -2.49 18.04
C LYS A 46 10.12 -3.53 17.35
N GLU A 47 11.10 -3.08 16.57
CA GLU A 47 11.97 -3.96 15.79
C GLU A 47 11.20 -4.84 14.79
N GLU A 48 10.11 -4.31 14.22
CA GLU A 48 9.35 -5.01 13.20
C GLU A 48 10.11 -5.02 11.88
N PHE A 49 10.07 -6.16 11.19
CA PHE A 49 10.69 -6.26 9.86
C PHE A 49 9.86 -5.55 8.82
N LEU A 50 8.57 -5.87 8.73
CA LEU A 50 7.65 -5.23 7.79
C LEU A 50 6.86 -4.14 8.49
N ILE A 51 6.93 -2.92 7.96
CA ILE A 51 6.12 -1.81 8.45
C ILE A 51 5.04 -1.53 7.41
N LEU A 52 3.79 -1.80 7.78
CA LEU A 52 2.63 -1.77 6.88
C LEU A 52 1.64 -0.69 7.33
N PRO A 53 1.82 0.58 6.91
CA PRO A 53 0.93 1.66 7.34
C PRO A 53 -0.51 1.50 6.85
N HIS A 54 -0.68 0.90 5.67
CA HIS A 54 -2.00 0.62 5.11
C HIS A 54 -2.46 -0.76 5.58
N GLN A 55 -3.63 -0.82 6.22
CA GLN A 55 -4.11 -2.02 6.90
C GLN A 55 -4.32 -3.23 5.97
N HIS A 56 -4.59 -2.98 4.70
CA HIS A 56 -4.92 -4.07 3.77
C HIS A 56 -3.70 -4.75 3.15
N VAL A 57 -2.50 -4.17 3.31
CA VAL A 57 -1.30 -4.69 2.65
C VAL A 57 -0.94 -6.09 3.14
N LEU A 58 -1.07 -6.35 4.44
CA LEU A 58 -0.80 -7.68 4.99
C LEU A 58 -1.70 -8.75 4.35
N ARG A 59 -2.98 -8.43 4.17
CA ARG A 59 -3.93 -9.34 3.52
C ARG A 59 -3.52 -9.62 2.07
N TYR A 60 -3.04 -8.60 1.36
CA TYR A 60 -2.58 -8.78 -0.02
C TYR A 60 -1.35 -9.67 -0.09
N ILE A 61 -0.40 -9.50 0.83
CA ILE A 61 0.79 -10.35 0.91
C ILE A 61 0.40 -11.80 1.19
N GLN A 62 -0.50 -12.02 2.13
CA GLN A 62 -1.00 -13.36 2.46
C GLN A 62 -1.71 -14.01 1.28
N GLY A 63 -2.55 -13.25 0.57
CA GLY A 63 -3.24 -13.75 -0.61
C GLY A 63 -2.29 -14.13 -1.73
N LYS A 64 -1.25 -13.32 -1.92
CA LYS A 64 -0.23 -13.60 -2.95
C LYS A 64 0.48 -14.93 -2.70
N THR A 65 0.88 -15.18 -1.45
CA THR A 65 1.64 -16.39 -1.12
C THR A 65 0.76 -17.63 -1.02
N GLN A 66 -0.53 -17.47 -0.76
CA GLN A 66 -1.45 -18.58 -0.62
C GLN A 66 -1.77 -19.23 -1.96
N ASP A 67 -1.93 -18.42 -3.02
CA ASP A 67 -2.24 -18.92 -4.37
C ASP A 67 -1.72 -17.90 -5.39
N TYR A 68 -0.50 -18.11 -5.85
CA TYR A 68 0.16 -17.18 -6.76
C TYR A 68 -0.58 -17.01 -8.08
N ASP A 69 -1.09 -18.09 -8.65
CA ASP A 69 -1.77 -18.01 -9.95
C ASP A 69 -3.04 -17.17 -9.85
N ARG A 70 -3.78 -17.33 -8.77
CA ARG A 70 -4.97 -16.51 -8.51
C ARG A 70 -4.60 -15.05 -8.30
N TRP A 71 -3.52 -14.79 -7.57
CA TRP A 71 -3.05 -13.43 -7.33
C TRP A 71 -2.61 -12.76 -8.64
N ILE A 72 -1.88 -13.49 -9.49
CA ILE A 72 -1.43 -12.99 -10.79
C ILE A 72 -2.64 -12.65 -11.66
N ALA A 73 -3.66 -13.53 -11.71
CA ALA A 73 -4.86 -13.27 -12.48
C ALA A 73 -5.60 -12.02 -12.01
N GLY A 74 -5.70 -11.82 -10.70
CA GLY A 74 -6.33 -10.63 -10.11
C GLY A 74 -5.56 -9.36 -10.43
N THR A 75 -4.23 -9.40 -10.30
CA THR A 75 -3.37 -8.27 -10.62
C THR A 75 -3.44 -7.92 -12.10
N ARG A 76 -3.48 -8.94 -12.97
CA ARG A 76 -3.63 -8.73 -14.40
C ARG A 76 -4.90 -7.97 -14.73
N LYS A 77 -6.01 -8.31 -14.08
CA LYS A 77 -7.28 -7.60 -14.27
C LYS A 77 -7.17 -6.12 -13.86
N LEU A 78 -6.46 -5.84 -12.78
CA LEU A 78 -6.26 -4.46 -12.33
C LEU A 78 -5.44 -3.65 -13.33
N VAL A 79 -4.39 -4.24 -13.87
CA VAL A 79 -3.48 -3.55 -14.80
C VAL A 79 -4.11 -3.33 -16.16
N LEU A 80 -4.93 -4.28 -16.65
CA LEU A 80 -5.54 -4.20 -17.96
C LEU A 80 -6.87 -3.45 -17.98
N LYS A 81 -7.32 -2.96 -16.84
CA LYS A 81 -8.46 -2.05 -16.79
C LYS A 81 -8.01 -0.66 -17.25
#